data_1d65bf059c8026a3fecf681c6a2bf167
#
_entry.id   1d65bf059c8026a3fecf681c6a2bf167
#
_cell.length_a   1.000
_cell.length_b   1.000
_cell.length_c   1.000
_cell.angle_alpha   90.00
_cell.angle_beta   90.00
_cell.angle_gamma   90.00
#
_symmetry.space_group_name_H-M   'P 1'
#
loop_
_entity.id
_entity.type
_entity.pdbx_description
1 polymer ?
#
loop_
_entity_poly.entity_id
_entity_poly.type
_entity_poly.pdbx_seq_one_letter_code
_entity_poly.pdbx_strand_id
1 'polypeptide(L)'
;RWIEATVIGKLPIRVCGLYLPNGNPAPGRKYDYKLDWMRRLKVRAQQLIDAEEPALMAGDYNIIAQPEDAATPQAWSLDALHLPQSRAAFRDIINLGFTEAHKSLHTGPGHYSFWDYQAGSWQRNNGIRIDHFLLTPSCADLLLECEIDVAIRGRERPSDHVPVWVQLDS
;
A
#
# COMPACT_ATOMS: atom_id res chain seq x y z
N ARG A 1 0.52 -7.87 -13.08
CA ARG A 1 0.30 -7.33 -11.74
C ARG A 1 0.40 -5.78 -11.71
N TRP A 2 0.25 -5.15 -12.87
CA TRP A 2 0.25 -3.70 -13.03
C TRP A 2 -0.71 -3.31 -14.13
N ILE A 3 -1.52 -2.28 -13.89
CA ILE A 3 -2.43 -1.69 -14.87
C ILE A 3 -2.44 -0.18 -14.67
N GLU A 4 -2.56 0.57 -15.78
CA GLU A 4 -2.70 2.02 -15.75
C GLU A 4 -3.93 2.44 -16.56
N ALA A 5 -4.63 3.44 -16.05
CA ALA A 5 -5.72 4.11 -16.74
C ALA A 5 -5.69 5.60 -16.39
N THR A 6 -6.24 6.42 -17.26
CA THR A 6 -6.47 7.84 -16.97
C THR A 6 -7.96 8.06 -16.78
N VAL A 7 -8.34 8.54 -15.60
CA VAL A 7 -9.69 8.99 -15.30
C VAL A 7 -9.84 10.40 -15.83
N ILE A 8 -10.81 10.59 -16.72
CA ILE A 8 -11.08 11.88 -17.35
C ILE A 8 -12.15 12.60 -16.53
N GLY A 9 -11.76 13.69 -15.85
CA GLY A 9 -12.62 14.59 -15.08
C GLY A 9 -12.32 16.02 -15.44
N LYS A 10 -12.54 16.97 -14.54
CA LYS A 10 -12.09 18.35 -14.70
C LYS A 10 -10.57 18.41 -14.81
N LEU A 11 -9.90 17.58 -14.02
CA LEU A 11 -8.47 17.33 -14.09
C LEU A 11 -8.25 15.84 -14.37
N PRO A 12 -7.54 15.48 -15.45
CA PRO A 12 -7.20 14.09 -15.70
C PRO A 12 -6.26 13.54 -14.62
N ILE A 13 -6.59 12.36 -14.07
CA ILE A 13 -5.77 11.70 -13.05
C ILE A 13 -5.35 10.33 -13.57
N ARG A 14 -4.06 10.04 -13.54
CA ARG A 14 -3.51 8.72 -13.86
C ARG A 14 -3.62 7.80 -12.64
N VAL A 15 -4.35 6.72 -12.79
CA VAL A 15 -4.53 5.69 -11.77
C VAL A 15 -3.72 4.46 -12.16
N CYS A 16 -2.81 4.05 -11.29
CA CYS A 16 -1.96 2.88 -11.46
C CYS A 16 -2.35 1.84 -10.40
N GLY A 17 -2.98 0.75 -10.84
CA GLY A 17 -3.32 -0.38 -9.98
C GLY A 17 -2.20 -1.39 -9.93
N LEU A 18 -1.86 -1.90 -8.74
CA LEU A 18 -0.80 -2.89 -8.57
C LEU A 18 -1.13 -3.99 -7.57
N TYR A 19 -0.48 -5.14 -7.77
CA TYR A 19 -0.41 -6.23 -6.80
C TYR A 19 1.02 -6.72 -6.70
N LEU A 20 1.74 -6.28 -5.66
CA LEU A 20 3.14 -6.57 -5.44
C LEU A 20 3.31 -8.03 -4.96
N PRO A 21 4.32 -8.77 -5.42
CA PRO A 21 4.56 -10.12 -4.95
C PRO A 21 4.73 -10.20 -3.42
N ASN A 22 4.11 -11.20 -2.80
CA ASN A 22 4.22 -11.44 -1.36
C ASN A 22 5.69 -11.65 -0.92
N GLY A 23 6.41 -12.53 -1.60
CA GLY A 23 7.84 -12.76 -1.37
C GLY A 23 8.17 -13.90 -0.42
N ASN A 24 7.19 -14.46 0.30
CA ASN A 24 7.46 -15.57 1.21
C ASN A 24 7.60 -16.93 0.46
N PRO A 25 8.38 -17.89 1.04
CA PRO A 25 9.24 -17.72 2.20
C PRO A 25 10.48 -16.87 1.90
N ALA A 26 10.91 -16.09 2.90
CA ALA A 26 12.15 -15.32 2.85
C ALA A 26 13.16 -15.90 3.87
N PRO A 27 14.48 -15.92 3.52
CA PRO A 27 15.07 -15.59 2.22
C PRO A 27 14.76 -16.65 1.15
N GLY A 28 14.87 -16.28 -0.13
CA GLY A 28 14.74 -17.21 -1.25
C GLY A 28 14.25 -16.57 -2.54
N ARG A 29 14.15 -17.39 -3.60
CA ARG A 29 13.83 -16.92 -4.97
C ARG A 29 12.57 -16.07 -5.08
N LYS A 30 11.54 -16.34 -4.26
CA LYS A 30 10.32 -15.53 -4.25
C LYS A 30 10.59 -14.14 -3.67
N TYR A 31 11.45 -14.06 -2.66
CA TYR A 31 11.85 -12.79 -2.07
C TYR A 31 12.73 -11.97 -3.00
N ASP A 32 13.68 -12.63 -3.68
CA ASP A 32 14.50 -11.98 -4.72
C ASP A 32 13.61 -11.42 -5.83
N TYR A 33 12.61 -12.18 -6.28
CA TYR A 33 11.64 -11.72 -7.27
C TYR A 33 10.83 -10.51 -6.79
N LYS A 34 10.43 -10.48 -5.51
CA LYS A 34 9.76 -9.32 -4.90
C LYS A 34 10.63 -8.07 -4.97
N LEU A 35 11.90 -8.18 -4.56
CA LEU A 35 12.83 -7.05 -4.58
C LEU A 35 13.12 -6.58 -6.02
N ASP A 36 13.24 -7.51 -6.97
CA ASP A 36 13.38 -7.18 -8.41
C ASP A 36 12.14 -6.44 -8.94
N TRP A 37 10.96 -6.87 -8.53
CA TRP A 37 9.71 -6.21 -8.90
C TRP A 37 9.66 -4.78 -8.34
N MET A 38 10.08 -4.58 -7.09
CA MET A 38 10.14 -3.26 -6.45
C MET A 38 11.15 -2.33 -7.12
N ARG A 39 12.29 -2.85 -7.59
CA ARG A 39 13.25 -2.05 -8.38
C ARG A 39 12.61 -1.53 -9.67
N ARG A 40 11.85 -2.36 -10.38
CA ARG A 40 11.12 -1.95 -11.59
C ARG A 40 10.00 -0.97 -11.27
N LEU A 41 9.29 -1.17 -10.16
CA LEU A 41 8.29 -0.23 -9.69
C LEU A 41 8.91 1.15 -9.42
N LYS A 42 10.08 1.19 -8.77
CA LYS A 42 10.79 2.45 -8.49
C LYS A 42 11.12 3.22 -9.78
N VAL A 43 11.55 2.51 -10.84
CA VAL A 43 11.79 3.14 -12.15
C VAL A 43 10.51 3.73 -12.73
N ARG A 44 9.39 2.99 -12.67
CA ARG A 44 8.10 3.51 -13.14
C ARG A 44 7.61 4.68 -12.28
N ALA A 45 7.77 4.61 -10.98
CA ALA A 45 7.43 5.67 -10.02
C ALA A 45 8.21 6.96 -10.35
N GLN A 46 9.52 6.87 -10.65
CA GLN A 46 10.30 8.03 -11.07
C GLN A 46 9.71 8.69 -12.32
N GLN A 47 9.31 7.88 -13.32
CA GLN A 47 8.67 8.42 -14.54
C GLN A 47 7.34 9.15 -14.25
N LEU A 48 6.58 8.69 -13.24
CA LEU A 48 5.36 9.38 -12.82
C LEU A 48 5.66 10.73 -12.15
N ILE A 49 6.72 10.81 -11.34
CA ILE A 49 7.19 12.06 -10.74
C ILE A 49 7.70 13.01 -11.82
N ASP A 50 8.53 12.50 -12.75
CA ASP A 50 9.13 13.33 -13.83
C ASP A 50 8.06 13.88 -14.80
N ALA A 51 6.90 13.23 -14.89
CA ALA A 51 5.80 13.71 -15.73
C ALA A 51 5.07 14.93 -15.14
N GLU A 52 5.24 15.21 -13.84
CA GLU A 52 4.59 16.32 -13.11
C GLU A 52 3.05 16.34 -13.22
N GLU A 53 2.45 15.21 -13.63
CA GLU A 53 0.99 15.04 -13.77
C GLU A 53 0.39 14.45 -12.48
N PRO A 54 -0.89 14.75 -12.18
CA PRO A 54 -1.60 14.07 -11.11
C PRO A 54 -1.68 12.56 -11.36
N ALA A 55 -1.03 11.78 -10.51
CA ALA A 55 -1.04 10.34 -10.58
C ALA A 55 -1.06 9.70 -9.20
N LEU A 56 -1.67 8.52 -9.11
CA LEU A 56 -1.65 7.70 -7.91
C LEU A 56 -1.33 6.24 -8.24
N MET A 57 -0.62 5.58 -7.33
CA MET A 57 -0.37 4.15 -7.34
C MET A 57 -1.11 3.51 -6.17
N ALA A 58 -2.05 2.62 -6.44
CA ALA A 58 -2.92 1.98 -5.45
C ALA A 58 -2.88 0.46 -5.55
N GLY A 59 -3.01 -0.21 -4.44
CA GLY A 59 -3.16 -1.67 -4.38
C GLY A 59 -2.50 -2.33 -3.19
N ASP A 60 -2.44 -3.66 -3.26
CA ASP A 60 -1.72 -4.48 -2.28
C ASP A 60 -0.22 -4.45 -2.58
N TYR A 61 0.51 -3.75 -1.73
CA TYR A 61 1.97 -3.68 -1.80
C TYR A 61 2.66 -4.85 -1.10
N ASN A 62 1.92 -5.65 -0.32
CA ASN A 62 2.51 -6.68 0.51
C ASN A 62 3.68 -6.14 1.38
N ILE A 63 3.56 -4.91 1.87
CA ILE A 63 4.56 -4.23 2.71
C ILE A 63 3.91 -3.68 3.97
N ILE A 64 4.40 -4.11 5.12
CA ILE A 64 4.18 -3.47 6.41
C ILE A 64 5.25 -2.37 6.51
N ALA A 65 4.86 -1.14 6.18
CA ALA A 65 5.81 -0.04 5.99
C ALA A 65 6.45 0.42 7.30
N GLN A 66 5.66 0.51 8.36
CA GLN A 66 6.07 0.94 9.70
C GLN A 66 5.65 -0.11 10.75
N PRO A 67 6.29 -0.17 11.92
CA PRO A 67 5.88 -1.09 13.00
C PRO A 67 4.41 -0.91 13.41
N GLU A 68 3.90 0.31 13.41
CA GLU A 68 2.50 0.63 13.75
C GLU A 68 1.47 0.15 12.71
N ASP A 69 1.93 -0.26 11.51
CA ASP A 69 1.08 -0.88 10.48
C ASP A 69 0.80 -2.37 10.77
N ALA A 70 1.22 -2.88 11.92
CA ALA A 70 0.90 -4.23 12.37
C ALA A 70 0.50 -4.23 13.85
N ALA A 71 -0.54 -5.00 14.20
CA ALA A 71 -0.97 -5.16 15.59
C ALA A 71 0.11 -5.82 16.46
N THR A 72 0.89 -6.72 15.86
CA THR A 72 1.99 -7.44 16.53
C THR A 72 3.23 -7.42 15.62
N PRO A 73 3.98 -6.30 15.56
CA PRO A 73 5.10 -6.15 14.61
C PRO A 73 6.18 -7.24 14.75
N GLN A 74 6.42 -7.73 15.96
CA GLN A 74 7.43 -8.76 16.25
C GLN A 74 7.11 -10.09 15.55
N ALA A 75 5.83 -10.41 15.36
CA ALA A 75 5.41 -11.62 14.65
C ALA A 75 5.81 -11.60 13.16
N TRP A 76 6.06 -10.43 12.60
CA TRP A 76 6.41 -10.22 11.19
C TRP A 76 7.90 -9.97 10.96
N SER A 77 8.73 -10.06 12.01
CA SER A 77 10.15 -9.68 11.94
C SER A 77 10.98 -10.48 10.92
N LEU A 78 10.58 -11.71 10.62
CA LEU A 78 11.22 -12.58 9.62
C LEU A 78 10.39 -12.74 8.33
N ASP A 79 9.26 -12.05 8.25
CA ASP A 79 8.35 -12.13 7.11
C ASP A 79 8.77 -11.17 5.97
N ALA A 80 8.63 -11.62 4.72
CA ALA A 80 8.94 -10.83 3.53
C ALA A 80 8.22 -9.48 3.47
N LEU A 81 7.06 -9.35 4.13
CA LEU A 81 6.28 -8.11 4.20
C LEU A 81 6.95 -7.05 5.08
N HIS A 82 7.78 -7.47 6.05
CA HIS A 82 8.34 -6.57 7.07
C HIS A 82 9.88 -6.57 7.13
N LEU A 83 10.55 -7.41 6.35
CA LEU A 83 12.01 -7.42 6.31
C LEU A 83 12.59 -6.04 5.99
N PRO A 84 13.77 -5.68 6.58
CA PRO A 84 14.37 -4.35 6.39
C PRO A 84 14.55 -3.95 4.93
N GLN A 85 14.89 -4.90 4.04
CA GLN A 85 15.09 -4.64 2.61
C GLN A 85 13.75 -4.27 1.91
N SER A 86 12.64 -4.96 2.25
CA SER A 86 11.30 -4.63 1.74
C SER A 86 10.89 -3.23 2.14
N ARG A 87 11.06 -2.90 3.42
CA ARG A 87 10.74 -1.58 3.96
C ARG A 87 11.63 -0.48 3.39
N ALA A 88 12.93 -0.76 3.20
CA ALA A 88 13.86 0.18 2.57
C ALA A 88 13.45 0.47 1.13
N ALA A 89 13.16 -0.57 0.32
CA ALA A 89 12.72 -0.41 -1.05
C ALA A 89 11.41 0.37 -1.18
N PHE A 90 10.49 0.22 -0.24
CA PHE A 90 9.24 1.00 -0.20
C PHE A 90 9.51 2.47 0.16
N ARG A 91 10.35 2.74 1.17
CA ARG A 91 10.77 4.11 1.51
C ARG A 91 11.49 4.79 0.36
N ASP A 92 12.31 4.06 -0.37
CA ASP A 92 12.99 4.58 -1.56
C ASP A 92 12.01 5.09 -2.63
N ILE A 93 10.86 4.41 -2.80
CA ILE A 93 9.79 4.87 -3.70
C ILE A 93 9.13 6.13 -3.15
N ILE A 94 8.75 6.14 -1.87
CA ILE A 94 8.16 7.33 -1.23
C ILE A 94 9.12 8.54 -1.35
N ASN A 95 10.42 8.32 -1.11
CA ASN A 95 11.44 9.38 -1.15
C ASN A 95 11.68 9.98 -2.54
N LEU A 96 11.09 9.42 -3.61
CA LEU A 96 11.05 10.07 -4.93
C LEU A 96 10.16 11.32 -4.95
N GLY A 97 9.34 11.53 -3.91
CA GLY A 97 8.42 12.65 -3.77
C GLY A 97 6.96 12.24 -3.62
N PHE A 98 6.67 10.95 -3.42
CA PHE A 98 5.30 10.49 -3.19
C PHE A 98 4.82 10.79 -1.77
N THR A 99 3.53 11.13 -1.65
CA THR A 99 2.79 11.17 -0.39
C THR A 99 2.04 9.84 -0.20
N GLU A 100 2.24 9.17 0.93
CA GLU A 100 1.38 8.04 1.31
C GLU A 100 0.10 8.61 1.91
N ALA A 101 -1.02 8.42 1.21
CA ALA A 101 -2.27 9.14 1.47
C ALA A 101 -2.80 8.93 2.89
N HIS A 102 -2.88 7.68 3.35
CA HIS A 102 -3.43 7.39 4.66
C HIS A 102 -2.56 7.99 5.79
N LYS A 103 -1.24 7.85 5.71
CA LYS A 103 -0.32 8.38 6.73
C LYS A 103 -0.23 9.91 6.74
N SER A 104 -0.57 10.57 5.64
CA SER A 104 -0.63 12.03 5.61
C SER A 104 -1.81 12.59 6.39
N LEU A 105 -2.88 11.80 6.56
CA LEU A 105 -4.12 12.21 7.23
C LEU A 105 -4.30 11.57 8.61
N HIS A 106 -3.71 10.40 8.84
CA HIS A 106 -3.90 9.62 10.06
C HIS A 106 -2.57 9.27 10.72
N THR A 107 -2.58 9.27 12.05
CA THR A 107 -1.42 8.94 12.88
C THR A 107 -1.73 7.80 13.84
N GLY A 108 -0.70 7.09 14.29
CA GLY A 108 -0.81 6.03 15.29
C GLY A 108 -1.16 4.65 14.71
N PRO A 109 -1.23 3.64 15.57
CA PRO A 109 -1.55 2.26 15.21
C PRO A 109 -3.06 2.02 15.08
N GLY A 110 -3.42 0.82 14.57
CA GLY A 110 -4.81 0.37 14.56
C GLY A 110 -5.53 0.53 13.22
N HIS A 111 -4.85 1.08 12.23
CA HIS A 111 -5.38 1.27 10.88
C HIS A 111 -4.94 0.10 9.99
N TYR A 112 -5.70 -1.01 9.99
CA TYR A 112 -5.34 -2.21 9.24
C TYR A 112 -6.26 -2.40 8.04
N SER A 113 -5.71 -2.95 6.94
CA SER A 113 -6.45 -3.27 5.72
C SER A 113 -6.59 -4.78 5.48
N PHE A 114 -5.88 -5.61 6.26
CA PHE A 114 -5.83 -7.05 6.13
C PHE A 114 -5.89 -7.76 7.49
N TRP A 115 -6.66 -8.85 7.57
CA TRP A 115 -6.69 -9.80 8.69
C TRP A 115 -6.76 -11.22 8.16
N ASP A 116 -5.74 -12.04 8.46
CA ASP A 116 -5.73 -13.46 8.09
C ASP A 116 -7.04 -14.15 8.54
N TYR A 117 -7.49 -15.14 7.77
CA TYR A 117 -8.63 -15.97 8.15
C TYR A 117 -8.33 -16.88 9.34
N GLN A 118 -7.04 -17.15 9.60
CA GLN A 118 -6.60 -18.08 10.62
C GLN A 118 -6.50 -17.44 11.99
N ALA A 119 -6.46 -18.31 13.00
CA ALA A 119 -6.16 -17.98 14.40
C ALA A 119 -7.06 -16.87 14.99
N GLY A 120 -8.26 -16.64 14.46
CA GLY A 120 -9.16 -15.60 14.95
C GLY A 120 -8.57 -14.20 14.86
N SER A 121 -7.79 -13.91 13.81
CA SER A 121 -7.10 -12.63 13.65
C SER A 121 -8.06 -11.44 13.64
N TRP A 122 -9.21 -11.58 12.98
CA TRP A 122 -10.24 -10.54 12.98
C TRP A 122 -10.80 -10.27 14.38
N GLN A 123 -11.20 -11.31 15.10
CA GLN A 123 -11.82 -11.19 16.44
C GLN A 123 -10.85 -10.60 17.46
N ARG A 124 -9.55 -10.80 17.28
CA ARG A 124 -8.51 -10.24 18.15
C ARG A 124 -7.96 -8.91 17.64
N ASN A 125 -8.50 -8.39 16.54
CA ASN A 125 -7.99 -7.24 15.83
C ASN A 125 -6.48 -7.33 15.52
N ASN A 126 -5.99 -8.54 15.21
CA ASN A 126 -4.60 -8.78 14.86
C ASN A 126 -4.40 -8.59 13.34
N GLY A 127 -4.54 -7.35 12.90
CA GLY A 127 -4.45 -6.94 11.51
C GLY A 127 -3.11 -6.33 11.13
N ILE A 128 -2.94 -6.10 9.83
CA ILE A 128 -1.81 -5.36 9.24
C ILE A 128 -2.32 -4.43 8.14
N ARG A 129 -1.57 -3.36 7.86
CA ARG A 129 -1.83 -2.46 6.74
C ARG A 129 -0.79 -2.69 5.64
N ILE A 130 -1.26 -3.20 4.50
CA ILE A 130 -0.43 -3.57 3.34
C ILE A 130 -0.98 -3.05 2.02
N ASP A 131 -2.17 -2.45 2.07
CA ASP A 131 -2.78 -1.75 0.95
C ASP A 131 -2.49 -0.25 1.10
N HIS A 132 -1.88 0.36 0.09
CA HIS A 132 -1.39 1.73 0.16
C HIS A 132 -1.81 2.54 -1.08
N PHE A 133 -1.92 3.86 -0.89
CA PHE A 133 -2.05 4.84 -1.95
C PHE A 133 -0.83 5.77 -1.92
N LEU A 134 -0.05 5.77 -2.99
CA LEU A 134 1.07 6.69 -3.17
C LEU A 134 0.69 7.73 -4.23
N LEU A 135 0.67 9.00 -3.84
CA LEU A 135 0.24 10.13 -4.66
C LEU A 135 1.45 10.95 -5.12
N THR A 136 1.51 11.33 -6.41
CA THR A 136 2.45 12.37 -6.86
C THR A 136 2.13 13.70 -6.18
N PRO A 137 3.06 14.67 -6.11
CA PRO A 137 2.81 15.96 -5.46
C PRO A 137 1.53 16.64 -5.95
N SER A 138 1.34 16.74 -7.28
CA SER A 138 0.15 17.35 -7.88
C SER A 138 -1.14 16.58 -7.58
N CYS A 139 -1.07 15.28 -7.32
CA CYS A 139 -2.23 14.48 -6.89
C CYS A 139 -2.45 14.60 -5.37
N ALA A 140 -1.40 14.73 -4.58
CA ALA A 140 -1.48 14.92 -3.13
C ALA A 140 -2.14 16.25 -2.76
N ASP A 141 -1.94 17.30 -3.55
CA ASP A 141 -2.60 18.60 -3.38
C ASP A 141 -4.14 18.51 -3.53
N LEU A 142 -4.64 17.45 -4.17
CA LEU A 142 -6.07 17.20 -4.36
C LEU A 142 -6.66 16.28 -3.27
N LEU A 143 -5.84 15.74 -2.36
CA LEU A 143 -6.28 14.76 -1.39
C LEU A 143 -7.20 15.39 -0.33
N LEU A 144 -8.44 14.90 -0.23
CA LEU A 144 -9.42 15.28 0.79
C LEU A 144 -9.52 14.24 1.90
N GLU A 145 -9.66 12.96 1.53
CA GLU A 145 -9.86 11.85 2.46
C GLU A 145 -9.13 10.59 1.99
N CYS A 146 -8.70 9.77 2.93
CA CYS A 146 -8.20 8.41 2.69
C CYS A 146 -8.63 7.53 3.85
N GLU A 147 -9.49 6.54 3.59
CA GLU A 147 -10.11 5.73 4.64
C GLU A 147 -10.02 4.24 4.35
N ILE A 148 -10.12 3.45 5.42
CA ILE A 148 -10.15 1.99 5.40
C ILE A 148 -11.53 1.54 5.86
N ASP A 149 -12.30 0.86 4.99
CA ASP A 149 -13.66 0.40 5.32
C ASP A 149 -13.62 -0.92 6.13
N VAL A 150 -13.20 -0.81 7.38
CA VAL A 150 -13.03 -1.94 8.31
C VAL A 150 -14.33 -2.72 8.51
N ALA A 151 -15.49 -2.07 8.43
CA ALA A 151 -16.79 -2.71 8.64
C ALA A 151 -17.07 -3.86 7.66
N ILE A 152 -16.50 -3.81 6.47
CA ILE A 152 -16.64 -4.87 5.45
C ILE A 152 -16.06 -6.21 5.94
N ARG A 153 -14.99 -6.19 6.77
CA ARG A 153 -14.39 -7.42 7.29
C ARG A 153 -15.33 -8.24 8.21
N GLY A 154 -16.32 -7.58 8.81
CA GLY A 154 -17.33 -8.21 9.68
C GLY A 154 -18.53 -8.80 8.94
N ARG A 155 -18.64 -8.69 7.62
CA ARG A 155 -19.76 -9.21 6.82
C ARG A 155 -19.70 -10.74 6.65
N GLU A 156 -20.76 -11.31 6.11
CA GLU A 156 -20.80 -12.74 5.76
C GLU A 156 -19.80 -13.03 4.61
N ARG A 157 -18.94 -14.07 4.80
CA ARG A 157 -17.89 -14.50 3.86
C ARG A 157 -17.03 -13.34 3.31
N PRO A 158 -16.45 -12.51 4.19
CA PRO A 158 -15.69 -11.35 3.75
C PRO A 158 -14.34 -11.77 3.16
N SER A 159 -13.73 -10.89 2.36
CA SER A 159 -12.30 -11.00 2.04
C SER A 159 -11.44 -10.83 3.30
N ASP A 160 -10.21 -11.31 3.27
CA ASP A 160 -9.17 -11.03 4.26
C ASP A 160 -8.65 -9.58 4.16
N HIS A 161 -8.81 -8.94 2.99
CA HIS A 161 -8.62 -7.50 2.81
C HIS A 161 -9.97 -6.76 2.91
N VAL A 162 -9.88 -5.49 3.27
CA VAL A 162 -11.02 -4.54 3.21
C VAL A 162 -10.71 -3.44 2.20
N PRO A 163 -11.74 -2.77 1.64
CA PRO A 163 -11.53 -1.63 0.76
C PRO A 163 -10.74 -0.51 1.45
N VAL A 164 -9.76 0.03 0.73
CA VAL A 164 -9.12 1.30 1.04
C VAL A 164 -9.48 2.25 -0.09
N TRP A 165 -9.85 3.48 0.23
CA TRP A 165 -10.25 4.45 -0.78
C TRP A 165 -9.71 5.85 -0.49
N VAL A 166 -9.62 6.66 -1.52
CA VAL A 166 -9.25 8.07 -1.45
C VAL A 166 -10.31 8.93 -2.10
N GLN A 167 -10.53 10.12 -1.57
CA GLN A 167 -11.32 11.17 -2.20
C GLN A 167 -10.40 12.31 -2.62
N LEU A 168 -10.51 12.70 -3.88
CA LEU A 168 -9.74 13.78 -4.48
C LEU A 168 -10.67 14.87 -4.98
N ASP A 169 -10.26 16.14 -4.81
CA ASP A 169 -10.95 17.31 -5.38
C ASP A 169 -10.51 17.52 -6.84
N SER A 170 -11.26 16.94 -7.80
CA SER A 170 -10.89 16.92 -9.23
C SER A 170 -12.01 17.34 -10.16
#